data_eec3443d64f5f153144717018659e2c5
#
_entry.id   eec3443d64f5f153144717018659e2c5
#
_cell.length_a   1.000
_cell.length_b   1.000
_cell.length_c   1.000
_cell.angle_alpha   90.00
_cell.angle_beta   90.00
_cell.angle_gamma   90.00
#
_symmetry.space_group_name_H-M   'P 1'
#
loop_
_entity.id
_entity.type
_entity.pdbx_description
1 polymer ?
#
loop_
_entity_poly.entity_id
_entity_poly.type
_entity_poly.pdbx_seq_one_letter_code
_entity_poly.pdbx_strand_id
1 'polypeptide(L)'
;ILLASILKAKGYSARVRSGFAPYIKYDGVAYDHWITEYFDENKNRWVLVDADEHCPDHEMEFDLNDIPRDKFIFGAEAYLGMRNNKYKTEEIYYASDPATLGLKASIRGLFYDFHSLMNDEIIFLHLPKYIQDKKFELSEEEYIELDKLAELLLEPDKNFDKILDIWNKEPKFRIMSGALN
;
A
#
# COMPACT_ATOMS: atom_id res chain seq x y z
N ILE A 1 -4.23 11.10 -2.60
CA ILE A 1 -5.68 11.12 -2.25
C ILE A 1 -6.41 12.16 -3.11
N LEU A 2 -6.04 13.45 -3.08
CA LEU A 2 -6.72 14.52 -3.82
C LEU A 2 -6.86 14.23 -5.32
N LEU A 3 -5.79 13.77 -5.98
CA LEU A 3 -5.83 13.43 -7.41
C LEU A 3 -6.88 12.34 -7.71
N ALA A 4 -6.92 11.27 -6.91
CA ALA A 4 -7.92 10.22 -7.09
C ALA A 4 -9.36 10.76 -6.98
N SER A 5 -9.61 11.66 -6.03
CA SER A 5 -10.92 12.31 -5.86
C SER A 5 -11.29 13.18 -7.07
N ILE A 6 -10.33 13.95 -7.61
CA ILE A 6 -10.54 14.77 -8.82
C ILE A 6 -10.84 13.88 -10.03
N LEU A 7 -10.09 12.79 -10.22
CA LEU A 7 -10.30 11.85 -11.33
C LEU A 7 -11.68 11.20 -11.24
N LYS A 8 -12.10 10.74 -10.05
CA LYS A 8 -13.45 10.20 -9.81
C LYS A 8 -14.54 11.23 -10.13
N ALA A 9 -14.36 12.47 -9.70
CA ALA A 9 -15.31 13.56 -10.00
C ALA A 9 -15.41 13.86 -11.51
N LYS A 10 -14.39 13.51 -12.28
CA LYS A 10 -14.36 13.61 -13.74
C LYS A 10 -14.86 12.36 -14.47
N GLY A 11 -15.29 11.34 -13.74
CA GLY A 11 -15.85 10.11 -14.28
C GLY A 11 -14.83 9.00 -14.56
N TYR A 12 -13.57 9.17 -14.17
CA TYR A 12 -12.58 8.10 -14.29
C TYR A 12 -12.73 7.09 -13.14
N SER A 13 -12.54 5.81 -13.45
CA SER A 13 -12.27 4.80 -12.43
C SER A 13 -10.88 5.08 -11.86
N ALA A 14 -10.83 5.49 -10.60
CA ALA A 14 -9.56 5.84 -9.95
C ALA A 14 -9.56 5.41 -8.48
N ARG A 15 -8.37 5.10 -7.97
CA ARG A 15 -8.17 4.72 -6.57
C ARG A 15 -6.79 5.11 -6.07
N VAL A 16 -6.65 5.23 -4.77
CA VAL A 16 -5.34 5.39 -4.13
C VAL A 16 -4.73 4.01 -3.91
N ARG A 17 -3.43 3.91 -4.02
CA ARG A 17 -2.67 2.72 -3.63
C ARG A 17 -1.55 3.14 -2.69
N SER A 18 -1.27 2.28 -1.73
CA SER A 18 -0.14 2.43 -0.83
C SER A 18 0.91 1.34 -1.08
N GLY A 19 2.16 1.69 -0.86
CA GLY A 19 3.28 0.77 -1.05
C GLY A 19 4.61 1.44 -0.81
N PHE A 20 5.59 1.08 -1.64
CA PHE A 20 6.96 1.53 -1.48
C PHE A 20 7.55 1.92 -2.84
N ALA A 21 8.22 3.07 -2.86
CA ALA A 21 8.80 3.67 -4.05
C ALA A 21 10.33 3.63 -3.97
N PRO A 22 11.00 2.75 -4.72
CA PRO A 22 12.46 2.69 -4.76
C PRO A 22 13.11 3.86 -5.50
N TYR A 23 12.31 4.61 -6.25
CA TYR A 23 12.79 5.76 -7.06
C TYR A 23 12.90 7.07 -6.26
N ILE A 24 12.48 7.13 -5.00
CA ILE A 24 12.51 8.38 -4.22
C ILE A 24 13.95 8.87 -4.00
N LYS A 25 14.92 7.97 -3.74
CA LYS A 25 16.31 8.34 -3.51
C LYS A 25 17.35 7.59 -4.33
N TYR A 26 16.96 6.53 -5.05
CA TYR A 26 17.88 5.64 -5.78
C TYR A 26 19.07 5.12 -4.95
N ASP A 27 18.84 4.91 -3.65
CA ASP A 27 19.86 4.42 -2.70
C ASP A 27 19.71 2.90 -2.42
N GLY A 28 18.85 2.22 -3.18
CA GLY A 28 18.55 0.80 -3.01
C GLY A 28 17.48 0.52 -1.95
N VAL A 29 16.88 1.56 -1.39
CA VAL A 29 15.80 1.47 -0.39
C VAL A 29 14.48 1.87 -1.03
N ALA A 30 13.43 1.11 -0.76
CA ALA A 30 12.06 1.45 -1.15
C ALA A 30 11.36 2.13 0.05
N TYR A 31 10.97 3.38 -0.12
CA TYR A 31 10.33 4.21 0.89
C TYR A 31 8.82 4.13 0.81
N ASP A 32 8.13 4.14 1.94
CA ASP A 32 6.66 4.16 1.98
C ASP A 32 6.11 5.36 1.21
N HIS A 33 5.12 5.09 0.37
CA HIS A 33 4.57 6.10 -0.51
C HIS A 33 3.13 5.79 -0.92
N TRP A 34 2.36 6.83 -1.26
CA TRP A 34 1.00 6.73 -1.80
C TRP A 34 0.97 7.27 -3.21
N ILE A 35 0.44 6.48 -4.12
CA ILE A 35 0.20 6.88 -5.50
C ILE A 35 -1.29 6.82 -5.84
N THR A 36 -1.64 7.39 -6.98
CA THR A 36 -2.97 7.23 -7.58
C THR A 36 -2.86 6.28 -8.75
N GLU A 37 -3.80 5.37 -8.90
CA GLU A 37 -3.99 4.68 -10.16
C GLU A 37 -5.38 4.99 -10.73
N TYR A 38 -5.46 5.14 -12.05
CA TYR A 38 -6.72 5.29 -12.79
C TYR A 38 -6.75 4.34 -13.98
N PHE A 39 -7.95 3.90 -14.34
CA PHE A 39 -8.12 3.04 -15.51
C PHE A 39 -8.18 3.88 -16.77
N ASP A 40 -7.23 3.66 -17.68
CA ASP A 40 -7.20 4.28 -19.00
C ASP A 40 -7.88 3.33 -20.00
N GLU A 41 -9.08 3.69 -20.46
CA GLU A 41 -9.87 2.89 -21.39
C GLU A 41 -9.16 2.73 -22.74
N ASN A 42 -8.40 3.73 -23.19
CA ASN A 42 -7.67 3.66 -24.45
C ASN A 42 -6.49 2.70 -24.39
N LYS A 43 -5.81 2.65 -23.24
CA LYS A 43 -4.70 1.72 -22.99
C LYS A 43 -5.18 0.37 -22.45
N ASN A 44 -6.45 0.28 -22.05
CA ASN A 44 -7.07 -0.88 -21.40
C ASN A 44 -6.25 -1.40 -20.20
N ARG A 45 -5.77 -0.48 -19.37
CA ARG A 45 -4.99 -0.80 -18.15
C ARG A 45 -5.08 0.28 -17.09
N TRP A 46 -4.75 -0.10 -15.89
CA TRP A 46 -4.47 0.86 -14.83
C TRP A 46 -3.15 1.60 -15.11
N VAL A 47 -3.19 2.92 -14.95
CA VAL A 47 -2.06 3.84 -15.03
C VAL A 47 -1.72 4.31 -13.65
N LEU A 48 -0.47 4.18 -13.25
CA LEU A 48 0.04 4.62 -11.96
C LEU A 48 0.57 6.05 -12.09
N VAL A 49 0.12 6.92 -11.20
CA VAL A 49 0.50 8.34 -11.20
C VAL A 49 1.01 8.72 -9.82
N ASP A 50 2.21 9.26 -9.78
CA ASP A 50 2.74 9.93 -8.62
C ASP A 50 2.63 11.45 -8.82
N ALA A 51 1.77 12.07 -8.02
CA ALA A 51 1.55 13.51 -8.06
C ALA A 51 2.40 14.26 -7.01
N ASP A 52 3.28 13.57 -6.32
CA ASP A 52 4.20 14.18 -5.37
C ASP A 52 5.48 14.59 -6.09
N GLU A 53 5.63 15.90 -6.33
CA GLU A 53 6.82 16.48 -6.95
C GLU A 53 8.04 16.51 -6.02
N HIS A 54 7.96 15.99 -4.81
CA HIS A 54 9.09 15.86 -3.89
C HIS A 54 10.04 14.72 -4.27
N CYS A 55 9.99 14.30 -5.52
CA CYS A 55 11.07 13.52 -6.08
C CYS A 55 12.33 14.38 -6.16
N PRO A 56 13.41 13.84 -5.65
CA PRO A 56 14.59 14.59 -5.28
C PRO A 56 15.34 15.16 -6.48
N ASP A 57 16.45 15.85 -6.17
CA ASP A 57 17.46 16.49 -7.00
C ASP A 57 18.07 15.62 -8.13
N HIS A 58 17.34 14.63 -8.66
CA HIS A 58 17.76 13.78 -9.77
C HIS A 58 16.68 13.68 -10.85
N GLU A 59 17.12 13.57 -12.08
CA GLU A 59 16.24 13.36 -13.22
C GLU A 59 15.63 11.96 -13.19
N MET A 60 14.30 11.90 -13.36
CA MET A 60 13.57 10.63 -13.36
C MET A 60 13.76 9.89 -14.69
N GLU A 61 14.01 8.59 -14.60
CA GLU A 61 14.18 7.71 -15.77
C GLU A 61 12.86 7.36 -16.49
N PHE A 62 11.72 7.74 -15.91
CA PHE A 62 10.38 7.42 -16.41
C PHE A 62 9.39 8.55 -16.07
N ASP A 63 8.23 8.54 -16.76
CA ASP A 63 7.18 9.53 -16.52
C ASP A 63 6.40 9.20 -15.25
N LEU A 64 6.36 10.15 -14.31
CA LEU A 64 5.58 10.03 -13.07
C LEU A 64 4.06 10.03 -13.31
N ASN A 65 3.61 10.46 -14.51
CA ASN A 65 2.20 10.36 -14.90
C ASN A 65 1.83 9.00 -15.51
N ASP A 66 2.82 8.14 -15.75
CA ASP A 66 2.63 6.76 -16.22
C ASP A 66 3.76 5.87 -15.71
N ILE A 67 3.85 5.70 -14.41
CA ILE A 67 4.90 4.92 -13.74
C ILE A 67 4.86 3.48 -14.26
N PRO A 68 5.99 2.93 -14.74
CA PRO A 68 6.07 1.51 -15.09
C PRO A 68 5.73 0.63 -13.90
N ARG A 69 4.97 -0.44 -14.13
CA ARG A 69 4.42 -1.28 -13.06
C ARG A 69 5.50 -1.89 -12.14
N ASP A 70 6.67 -2.13 -12.66
CA ASP A 70 7.82 -2.69 -11.93
C ASP A 70 8.59 -1.64 -11.09
N LYS A 71 8.24 -0.36 -11.18
CA LYS A 71 8.90 0.72 -10.45
C LYS A 71 8.23 1.07 -9.12
N PHE A 72 7.07 0.50 -8.82
CA PHE A 72 6.37 0.68 -7.55
C PHE A 72 6.01 -0.67 -6.94
N ILE A 73 6.29 -0.85 -5.66
CA ILE A 73 6.02 -2.08 -4.91
C ILE A 73 4.77 -1.84 -4.06
N PHE A 74 3.64 -2.45 -4.41
CA PHE A 74 2.43 -2.33 -3.59
C PHE A 74 2.62 -2.94 -2.19
N GLY A 75 1.84 -2.47 -1.21
CA GLY A 75 1.94 -2.94 0.17
C GLY A 75 1.87 -4.46 0.33
N ALA A 76 0.94 -5.09 -0.39
CA ALA A 76 0.82 -6.55 -0.43
C ALA A 76 2.05 -7.26 -1.03
N GLU A 77 2.64 -6.69 -2.07
CA GLU A 77 3.86 -7.24 -2.70
C GLU A 77 5.08 -7.12 -1.77
N ALA A 78 5.20 -5.98 -1.08
CA ALA A 78 6.26 -5.77 -0.10
C ALA A 78 6.15 -6.78 1.05
N TYR A 79 4.93 -6.94 1.58
CA TYR A 79 4.66 -7.87 2.67
C TYR A 79 5.00 -9.33 2.29
N LEU A 80 4.43 -9.83 1.19
CA LEU A 80 4.71 -11.19 0.72
C LEU A 80 6.19 -11.36 0.31
N GLY A 81 6.81 -10.31 -0.24
CA GLY A 81 8.23 -10.29 -0.54
C GLY A 81 9.10 -10.45 0.71
N MET A 82 8.76 -9.80 1.82
CA MET A 82 9.42 -9.98 3.11
C MET A 82 9.20 -11.38 3.69
N ARG A 83 7.95 -11.89 3.66
CA ARG A 83 7.60 -13.24 4.12
C ARG A 83 8.39 -14.33 3.36
N ASN A 84 8.64 -14.11 2.08
CA ASN A 84 9.33 -15.06 1.19
C ASN A 84 10.84 -14.77 1.01
N ASN A 85 11.43 -13.89 1.83
CA ASN A 85 12.85 -13.50 1.78
C ASN A 85 13.29 -12.93 0.41
N LYS A 86 12.37 -12.29 -0.35
CA LYS A 86 12.67 -11.59 -1.59
C LYS A 86 13.41 -10.28 -1.32
N TYR A 87 13.07 -9.60 -0.23
CA TYR A 87 13.67 -8.34 0.20
C TYR A 87 14.42 -8.52 1.50
N LYS A 88 15.49 -7.75 1.69
CA LYS A 88 16.17 -7.62 2.98
C LYS A 88 15.47 -6.59 3.85
N THR A 89 15.70 -6.67 5.15
CA THR A 89 15.06 -5.77 6.12
C THR A 89 15.33 -4.30 5.82
N GLU A 90 16.54 -3.96 5.43
CA GLU A 90 16.98 -2.59 5.12
C GLU A 90 16.46 -2.03 3.79
N GLU A 91 15.90 -2.87 2.92
CA GLU A 91 15.39 -2.46 1.61
C GLU A 91 13.96 -1.92 1.64
N ILE A 92 13.21 -2.18 2.72
CA ILE A 92 11.82 -1.71 2.91
C ILE A 92 11.78 -0.80 4.12
N TYR A 93 11.49 0.48 3.90
CA TYR A 93 11.64 1.52 4.90
C TYR A 93 10.36 2.35 5.08
N TYR A 94 9.99 2.58 6.34
CA TYR A 94 8.91 3.50 6.69
C TYR A 94 9.49 4.82 7.20
N ALA A 95 9.41 5.87 6.38
CA ALA A 95 10.15 7.12 6.59
C ALA A 95 9.69 7.90 7.84
N SER A 96 8.43 7.77 8.24
CA SER A 96 7.90 8.45 9.42
C SER A 96 8.33 7.82 10.75
N ASP A 97 8.86 6.59 10.72
CA ASP A 97 9.41 5.91 11.88
C ASP A 97 10.64 5.07 11.48
N PRO A 98 11.85 5.63 11.61
CA PRO A 98 13.07 4.96 11.22
C PRO A 98 13.35 3.62 11.91
N ALA A 99 12.67 3.31 13.02
CA ALA A 99 12.76 2.01 13.68
C ALA A 99 11.85 0.96 13.03
N THR A 100 10.99 1.37 12.09
CA THR A 100 10.05 0.49 11.39
C THR A 100 10.60 0.14 10.02
N LEU A 101 11.28 -1.01 9.94
CA LEU A 101 11.94 -1.53 8.75
C LEU A 101 11.39 -2.91 8.35
N GLY A 102 11.64 -3.30 7.12
CA GLY A 102 11.42 -4.65 6.60
C GLY A 102 10.00 -5.14 6.80
N LEU A 103 9.83 -6.26 7.51
CA LEU A 103 8.53 -6.87 7.72
C LEU A 103 7.55 -5.93 8.46
N LYS A 104 8.01 -5.15 9.43
CA LYS A 104 7.16 -4.17 10.14
C LYS A 104 6.66 -3.07 9.22
N ALA A 105 7.55 -2.53 8.39
CA ALA A 105 7.19 -1.53 7.37
C ALA A 105 6.20 -2.11 6.36
N SER A 106 6.46 -3.33 5.88
CA SER A 106 5.59 -3.99 4.88
C SER A 106 4.20 -4.34 5.44
N ILE A 107 4.07 -4.68 6.73
CA ILE A 107 2.77 -4.85 7.40
C ILE A 107 1.99 -3.51 7.38
N ARG A 108 2.66 -2.38 7.64
CA ARG A 108 2.01 -1.06 7.50
C ARG A 108 1.52 -0.84 6.07
N GLY A 109 2.40 -1.05 5.09
CA GLY A 109 2.05 -0.92 3.68
C GLY A 109 0.87 -1.78 3.27
N LEU A 110 0.80 -3.04 3.74
CA LEU A 110 -0.31 -3.94 3.50
C LEU A 110 -1.65 -3.36 3.99
N PHE A 111 -1.70 -2.88 5.24
CA PHE A 111 -2.93 -2.30 5.78
C PHE A 111 -3.29 -0.98 5.13
N TYR A 112 -2.33 -0.14 4.80
CA TYR A 112 -2.59 1.12 4.12
C TYR A 112 -3.12 0.89 2.69
N ASP A 113 -2.62 -0.11 1.97
CA ASP A 113 -3.14 -0.48 0.66
C ASP A 113 -4.55 -1.07 0.76
N PHE A 114 -4.81 -1.94 1.74
CA PHE A 114 -6.14 -2.47 2.02
C PHE A 114 -7.17 -1.37 2.29
N HIS A 115 -6.86 -0.42 3.17
CA HIS A 115 -7.73 0.72 3.47
C HIS A 115 -7.93 1.64 2.26
N SER A 116 -6.85 1.91 1.51
CA SER A 116 -6.93 2.72 0.29
C SER A 116 -7.87 2.11 -0.75
N LEU A 117 -7.84 0.80 -0.94
CA LEU A 117 -8.76 0.08 -1.81
C LEU A 117 -10.21 0.13 -1.33
N MET A 118 -10.44 0.19 -0.02
CA MET A 118 -11.77 0.37 0.57
C MET A 118 -12.24 1.83 0.58
N ASN A 119 -11.45 2.73 -0.02
CA ASN A 119 -11.70 4.18 -0.02
C ASN A 119 -11.87 4.76 1.40
N ASP A 120 -11.13 4.17 2.34
CA ASP A 120 -11.08 4.61 3.73
C ASP A 120 -9.81 5.45 3.94
N GLU A 121 -10.01 6.74 4.21
CA GLU A 121 -8.90 7.66 4.42
C GLU A 121 -8.29 7.44 5.80
N ILE A 122 -7.00 7.13 5.81
CA ILE A 122 -6.25 6.88 7.03
C ILE A 122 -5.09 7.85 7.18
N ILE A 123 -4.78 8.15 8.43
CA ILE A 123 -3.58 8.90 8.77
C ILE A 123 -2.42 7.91 8.89
N PHE A 124 -1.31 8.21 8.26
CA PHE A 124 -0.11 7.35 8.15
C PHE A 124 0.52 6.92 9.50
N LEU A 125 0.07 7.47 10.63
CA LEU A 125 0.53 7.06 11.98
C LEU A 125 -0.27 5.88 12.56
N HIS A 126 -1.40 5.51 11.97
CA HIS A 126 -2.31 4.52 12.55
C HIS A 126 -2.10 3.13 11.97
N LEU A 127 -2.40 2.13 12.78
CA LEU A 127 -2.43 0.71 12.42
C LEU A 127 -3.64 0.06 13.09
N PRO A 128 -4.08 -1.11 12.64
CA PRO A 128 -5.04 -1.92 13.38
C PRO A 128 -4.57 -2.12 14.82
N LYS A 129 -5.51 -1.96 15.75
CA LYS A 129 -5.20 -1.97 17.19
C LYS A 129 -4.40 -3.22 17.63
N TYR A 130 -4.77 -4.40 17.12
CA TYR A 130 -4.08 -5.64 17.51
C TYR A 130 -2.61 -5.68 17.05
N ILE A 131 -2.26 -5.04 15.94
CA ILE A 131 -0.85 -4.91 15.48
C ILE A 131 -0.08 -3.99 16.43
N GLN A 132 -0.69 -2.86 16.83
CA GLN A 132 -0.08 -1.91 17.77
C GLN A 132 0.11 -2.53 19.15
N ASP A 133 -0.93 -3.17 19.69
CA ASP A 133 -0.90 -3.78 21.02
C ASP A 133 0.18 -4.86 21.12
N LYS A 134 0.37 -5.63 20.06
CA LYS A 134 1.39 -6.69 19.97
C LYS A 134 2.76 -6.19 19.51
N LYS A 135 2.92 -4.91 19.17
CA LYS A 135 4.19 -4.34 18.68
C LYS A 135 4.79 -5.13 17.51
N PHE A 136 3.90 -5.62 16.61
CA PHE A 136 4.23 -6.49 15.46
C PHE A 136 4.69 -7.92 15.83
N GLU A 137 4.58 -8.34 17.08
CA GLU A 137 4.87 -9.72 17.50
C GLU A 137 3.62 -10.59 17.27
N LEU A 138 3.45 -11.06 16.04
CA LEU A 138 2.30 -11.84 15.60
C LEU A 138 2.57 -13.33 15.73
N SER A 139 1.50 -14.11 15.98
CA SER A 139 1.58 -15.57 15.89
C SER A 139 1.60 -16.04 14.45
N GLU A 140 1.97 -17.30 14.20
CA GLU A 140 1.98 -17.83 12.84
C GLU A 140 0.56 -17.88 12.23
N GLU A 141 -0.47 -18.12 13.03
CA GLU A 141 -1.86 -18.07 12.57
C GLU A 141 -2.23 -16.66 12.09
N GLU A 142 -1.78 -15.62 12.80
CA GLU A 142 -2.00 -14.22 12.40
C GLU A 142 -1.23 -13.87 11.13
N TYR A 143 -0.01 -14.37 10.98
CA TYR A 143 0.72 -14.22 9.70
C TYR A 143 0.00 -14.91 8.55
N ILE A 144 -0.56 -16.11 8.73
CA ILE A 144 -1.36 -16.80 7.71
C ILE A 144 -2.60 -15.99 7.32
N GLU A 145 -3.24 -15.31 8.26
CA GLU A 145 -4.37 -14.41 7.95
C GLU A 145 -3.92 -13.21 7.10
N LEU A 146 -2.77 -12.61 7.43
CA LEU A 146 -2.20 -11.52 6.64
C LEU A 146 -1.72 -11.99 5.26
N ASP A 147 -1.14 -13.18 5.16
CA ASP A 147 -0.73 -13.77 3.89
C ASP A 147 -1.96 -13.90 2.95
N LYS A 148 -3.09 -14.40 3.46
CA LYS A 148 -4.35 -14.51 2.70
C LYS A 148 -4.88 -13.15 2.25
N LEU A 149 -4.85 -12.13 3.12
CA LEU A 149 -5.23 -10.78 2.76
C LEU A 149 -4.33 -10.25 1.66
N ALA A 150 -3.01 -10.38 1.82
CA ALA A 150 -2.04 -9.89 0.85
C ALA A 150 -2.18 -10.57 -0.53
N GLU A 151 -2.41 -11.89 -0.57
CA GLU A 151 -2.66 -12.61 -1.82
C GLU A 151 -3.88 -12.07 -2.58
N LEU A 152 -4.97 -11.71 -1.87
CA LEU A 152 -6.14 -11.11 -2.50
C LEU A 152 -5.83 -9.72 -3.07
N LEU A 153 -5.02 -8.93 -2.38
CA LEU A 153 -4.66 -7.57 -2.78
C LEU A 153 -3.69 -7.50 -3.97
N LEU A 154 -3.04 -8.60 -4.34
CA LEU A 154 -2.22 -8.67 -5.57
C LEU A 154 -3.07 -8.46 -6.84
N GLU A 155 -4.31 -8.95 -6.86
CA GLU A 155 -5.24 -8.81 -7.97
C GLU A 155 -6.60 -8.28 -7.47
N PRO A 156 -6.65 -7.01 -7.00
CA PRO A 156 -7.81 -6.50 -6.29
C PRO A 156 -9.09 -6.48 -7.15
N ASP A 157 -8.99 -6.28 -8.45
CA ASP A 157 -10.16 -6.27 -9.34
C ASP A 157 -10.82 -7.64 -9.44
N LYS A 158 -10.02 -8.71 -9.47
CA LYS A 158 -10.53 -10.09 -9.50
C LYS A 158 -11.08 -10.56 -8.16
N ASN A 159 -10.54 -10.01 -7.07
CA ASN A 159 -10.83 -10.46 -5.71
C ASN A 159 -11.70 -9.48 -4.92
N PHE A 160 -12.26 -8.45 -5.55
CA PHE A 160 -12.91 -7.34 -4.84
C PHE A 160 -13.99 -7.80 -3.87
N ASP A 161 -14.85 -8.75 -4.28
CA ASP A 161 -15.91 -9.28 -3.40
C ASP A 161 -15.35 -9.97 -2.15
N LYS A 162 -14.23 -10.68 -2.27
CA LYS A 162 -13.57 -11.33 -1.13
C LYS A 162 -12.90 -10.31 -0.22
N ILE A 163 -12.28 -9.28 -0.80
CA ILE A 163 -11.66 -8.18 -0.06
C ILE A 163 -12.74 -7.42 0.72
N LEU A 164 -13.87 -7.12 0.08
CA LEU A 164 -15.02 -6.48 0.73
C LEU A 164 -15.63 -7.36 1.83
N ASP A 165 -15.66 -8.67 1.64
CA ASP A 165 -16.12 -9.62 2.66
C ASP A 165 -15.22 -9.61 3.90
N ILE A 166 -13.89 -9.59 3.72
CA ILE A 166 -12.93 -9.41 4.82
C ILE A 166 -13.14 -8.06 5.50
N TRP A 167 -13.29 -6.98 4.74
CA TRP A 167 -13.56 -5.65 5.28
C TRP A 167 -14.78 -5.63 6.21
N ASN A 168 -15.85 -6.31 5.82
CA ASN A 168 -17.10 -6.34 6.57
C ASN A 168 -17.07 -7.29 7.77
N LYS A 169 -16.40 -8.44 7.66
CA LYS A 169 -16.44 -9.52 8.65
C LYS A 169 -15.27 -9.51 9.65
N GLU A 170 -14.14 -8.88 9.28
CA GLU A 170 -12.93 -8.87 10.10
C GLU A 170 -12.61 -7.45 10.62
N PRO A 171 -13.41 -6.92 11.56
CA PRO A 171 -13.20 -5.55 12.05
C PRO A 171 -11.81 -5.33 12.67
N LYS A 172 -11.11 -6.39 13.11
CA LYS A 172 -9.73 -6.31 13.61
C LYS A 172 -8.74 -5.76 12.57
N PHE A 173 -9.04 -5.88 11.28
CA PHE A 173 -8.19 -5.37 10.20
C PHE A 173 -8.43 -3.89 9.90
N ARG A 174 -9.48 -3.30 10.45
CA ARG A 174 -9.78 -1.88 10.26
C ARG A 174 -9.05 -1.03 11.29
N ILE A 175 -8.37 0.01 10.82
CA ILE A 175 -7.54 0.88 11.66
C ILE A 175 -8.39 1.65 12.68
N MET A 176 -9.54 2.21 12.26
CA MET A 176 -10.40 3.02 13.12
C MET A 176 -11.52 2.23 13.80
N SER A 177 -11.55 0.92 13.65
CA SER A 177 -12.59 0.09 14.27
C SER A 177 -12.52 0.18 15.79
N GLY A 178 -13.50 0.85 16.39
CA GLY A 178 -13.61 1.05 17.84
C GLY A 178 -12.85 2.26 18.42
N ALA A 179 -12.14 3.05 17.59
CA ALA A 179 -11.42 4.23 18.09
C ALA A 179 -12.31 5.47 18.29
N LEU A 180 -13.53 5.43 17.76
CA LEU A 180 -14.51 6.53 17.86
C LEU A 180 -15.75 6.18 18.70
N ASN A 181 -15.69 5.14 19.51
CA ASN A 181 -16.75 4.78 20.47
C ASN A 181 -16.39 5.24 21.87
#